data_889d89325f7d55f88c6e439e831ac722
#
_entry.id   889d89325f7d55f88c6e439e831ac722
#
_cell.length_a   1.000
_cell.length_b   1.000
_cell.length_c   1.000
_cell.angle_alpha   90.00
_cell.angle_beta   90.00
_cell.angle_gamma   90.00
#
_symmetry.space_group_name_H-M   'P 1'
#
loop_
_entity.id
_entity.type
_entity.pdbx_description
1 polymer ?
#
loop_
_entity_poly.entity_id
_entity_poly.type
_entity_poly.pdbx_seq_one_letter_code
_entity_poly.pdbx_strand_id
1 'polypeptide(L)'
;MRVERRLTINADRRVVWKVVSDPDCYPKFMPNLERWETLTEGPPGIGSRYEVHWRIGSAPVGGVIELVEFDRARDLAWVSITGVSLRGRFRLRDARADGTRVTFRLAYQTPGGLLGLLVDHIAARQVGRELAQSLTNLRGLVEP
;
A
#
# COMPACT_ATOMS: atom_id res chain seq x y z
N MET A 1 -0.83 13.10 -7.88
CA MET A 1 -1.47 13.16 -6.56
C MET A 1 -0.76 12.19 -5.62
N ARG A 2 -0.45 12.63 -4.43
CA ARG A 2 0.21 11.79 -3.41
C ARG A 2 -0.56 11.90 -2.10
N VAL A 3 -0.90 10.76 -1.51
CA VAL A 3 -1.63 10.67 -0.24
C VAL A 3 -0.81 9.81 0.71
N GLU A 4 -0.72 10.22 1.97
CA GLU A 4 0.06 9.52 2.98
C GLU A 4 -0.70 9.49 4.30
N ARG A 5 -0.64 8.35 4.98
CA ARG A 5 -1.19 8.20 6.33
C ARG A 5 -0.20 7.45 7.21
N ARG A 6 -0.25 7.72 8.50
CA ARG A 6 0.63 7.11 9.50
C ARG A 6 -0.18 6.59 10.67
N LEU A 7 0.31 5.52 11.26
CA LEU A 7 -0.28 4.95 12.47
C LEU A 7 0.83 4.28 13.28
N THR A 8 0.80 4.43 14.59
CA THR A 8 1.67 3.68 15.49
C THR A 8 0.99 2.38 15.88
N ILE A 9 1.70 1.27 15.67
CA ILE A 9 1.23 -0.09 15.98
C ILE A 9 2.04 -0.61 17.15
N ASN A 10 1.38 -1.20 18.13
CA ASN A 10 2.02 -1.77 19.32
C ASN A 10 2.52 -3.19 19.02
N ALA A 11 3.48 -3.28 18.13
CA ALA A 11 4.14 -4.51 17.74
C ALA A 11 5.52 -4.17 17.17
N ASP A 12 6.47 -5.10 17.32
CA ASP A 12 7.83 -4.96 16.79
C ASP A 12 7.81 -4.87 15.26
N ARG A 13 8.76 -4.15 14.68
CA ARG A 13 8.88 -3.97 13.22
C ARG A 13 8.93 -5.30 12.47
N ARG A 14 9.55 -6.31 13.04
CA ARG A 14 9.66 -7.62 12.40
C ARG A 14 8.31 -8.34 12.32
N VAL A 15 7.46 -8.13 13.33
CA VAL A 15 6.10 -8.69 13.33
C VAL A 15 5.24 -7.99 12.28
N VAL A 16 5.31 -6.66 12.22
CA VAL A 16 4.60 -5.89 11.19
C VAL A 16 5.10 -6.26 9.79
N TRP A 17 6.42 -6.41 9.65
CA TRP A 17 7.03 -6.75 8.37
C TRP A 17 6.56 -8.09 7.81
N LYS A 18 6.31 -9.08 8.65
CA LYS A 18 5.81 -10.38 8.20
C LYS A 18 4.50 -10.26 7.43
N VAL A 19 3.67 -9.29 7.79
CA VAL A 19 2.40 -9.04 7.10
C VAL A 19 2.62 -8.16 5.87
N VAL A 20 3.34 -7.06 6.02
CA VAL A 20 3.57 -6.08 4.95
C VAL A 20 4.38 -6.68 3.79
N SER A 21 5.30 -7.59 4.08
CA SER A 21 6.14 -8.23 3.06
C SER A 21 5.51 -9.48 2.44
N ASP A 22 4.35 -9.90 2.91
CA ASP A 22 3.62 -11.06 2.39
C ASP A 22 2.39 -10.58 1.62
N PRO A 23 2.43 -10.61 0.27
CA PRO A 23 1.32 -10.12 -0.55
C PRO A 23 0.02 -10.88 -0.34
N ASP A 24 0.07 -12.13 0.10
CA ASP A 24 -1.14 -12.91 0.41
C ASP A 24 -1.92 -12.31 1.58
N CYS A 25 -1.28 -11.49 2.40
CA CYS A 25 -1.92 -10.78 3.50
C CYS A 25 -2.64 -9.50 3.06
N TYR A 26 -2.32 -8.94 1.89
CA TYR A 26 -2.83 -7.64 1.48
C TYR A 26 -4.36 -7.59 1.39
N PRO A 27 -5.06 -8.59 0.83
CA PRO A 27 -6.52 -8.58 0.85
C PRO A 27 -7.13 -8.57 2.24
N LYS A 28 -6.37 -8.98 3.26
CA LYS A 28 -6.85 -9.03 4.65
C LYS A 28 -6.92 -7.66 5.31
N PHE A 29 -6.14 -6.67 4.82
CA PHE A 29 -6.12 -5.35 5.45
C PHE A 29 -6.36 -4.19 4.50
N MET A 30 -6.18 -4.35 3.20
CA MET A 30 -6.43 -3.28 2.24
C MET A 30 -7.88 -3.32 1.76
N PRO A 31 -8.71 -2.31 2.10
CA PRO A 31 -10.08 -2.27 1.60
C PRO A 31 -10.09 -2.04 0.09
N ASN A 32 -11.09 -2.58 -0.59
CA ASN A 32 -11.31 -2.41 -2.03
C ASN A 32 -10.24 -3.06 -2.92
N LEU A 33 -9.37 -3.87 -2.35
CA LEU A 33 -8.45 -4.71 -3.12
C LEU A 33 -9.23 -5.95 -3.56
N GLU A 34 -9.57 -6.00 -4.85
CA GLU A 34 -10.42 -7.07 -5.40
C GLU A 34 -9.62 -8.30 -5.78
N ARG A 35 -8.39 -8.11 -6.24
CA ARG A 35 -7.53 -9.21 -6.69
C ARG A 35 -6.06 -8.83 -6.49
N TRP A 36 -5.30 -9.79 -6.00
CA TRP A 36 -3.85 -9.70 -5.88
C TRP A 36 -3.28 -11.06 -6.22
N GLU A 37 -2.60 -11.17 -7.36
CA GLU A 37 -2.09 -12.44 -7.87
C GLU A 37 -0.58 -12.34 -8.11
N THR A 38 0.17 -13.28 -7.54
CA THR A 38 1.61 -13.37 -7.73
C THR A 38 1.93 -13.91 -9.12
N LEU A 39 2.76 -13.20 -9.86
CA LEU A 39 3.17 -13.57 -11.22
C LEU A 39 4.57 -14.17 -11.28
N THR A 40 5.42 -13.89 -10.29
CA THR A 40 6.80 -14.35 -10.25
C THR A 40 6.98 -15.46 -9.24
N GLU A 41 7.91 -16.37 -9.50
CA GLU A 41 8.23 -17.48 -8.62
C GLU A 41 9.17 -17.04 -7.49
N GLY A 42 9.20 -17.82 -6.42
CA GLY A 42 10.10 -17.61 -5.30
C GLY A 42 9.55 -16.67 -4.24
N PRO A 43 10.34 -16.42 -3.17
CA PRO A 43 9.93 -15.52 -2.11
C PRO A 43 9.85 -14.07 -2.60
N PRO A 44 9.00 -13.23 -1.98
CA PRO A 44 8.91 -11.82 -2.34
C PRO A 44 10.25 -11.10 -2.22
N GLY A 45 10.52 -10.19 -3.15
CA GLY A 45 11.72 -9.38 -3.15
C GLY A 45 11.70 -8.38 -4.30
N ILE A 46 12.80 -7.65 -4.47
CA ILE A 46 12.94 -6.72 -5.60
C ILE A 46 12.77 -7.50 -6.90
N GLY A 47 11.92 -6.98 -7.80
CA GLY A 47 11.61 -7.61 -9.08
C GLY A 47 10.37 -8.50 -9.05
N SER A 48 9.82 -8.82 -7.88
CA SER A 48 8.57 -9.57 -7.80
C SER A 48 7.44 -8.79 -8.42
N ARG A 49 6.59 -9.48 -9.19
CA ARG A 49 5.49 -8.88 -9.94
C ARG A 49 4.17 -9.48 -9.53
N TYR A 50 3.13 -8.63 -9.54
CA TYR A 50 1.78 -9.00 -9.12
C TYR A 50 0.77 -8.38 -10.08
N GLU A 51 -0.27 -9.13 -10.40
CA GLU A 51 -1.45 -8.56 -11.07
C GLU A 51 -2.43 -8.10 -10.00
N VAL A 52 -2.84 -6.84 -10.10
CA VAL A 52 -3.64 -6.19 -9.07
C VAL A 52 -4.91 -5.61 -9.69
N HIS A 53 -6.04 -5.84 -9.03
CA HIS A 53 -7.29 -5.17 -9.32
C HIS A 53 -7.75 -4.49 -8.04
N TRP A 54 -7.75 -3.17 -8.06
CA TRP A 54 -7.99 -2.36 -6.88
C TRP A 54 -8.97 -1.23 -7.22
N ARG A 55 -9.78 -0.87 -6.26
CA ARG A 55 -10.64 0.29 -6.40
C ARG A 55 -10.04 1.40 -5.55
N ILE A 56 -9.48 2.42 -6.20
CA ILE A 56 -8.83 3.56 -5.54
C ILE A 56 -9.80 4.74 -5.65
N GLY A 57 -10.32 5.18 -4.50
CA GLY A 57 -11.45 6.08 -4.52
C GLY A 57 -12.65 5.38 -5.16
N SER A 58 -13.21 5.96 -6.21
CA SER A 58 -14.28 5.34 -7.00
C SER A 58 -13.78 4.73 -8.30
N ALA A 59 -12.47 4.85 -8.59
CA ALA A 59 -11.91 4.42 -9.87
C ALA A 59 -11.38 2.99 -9.80
N PRO A 60 -11.76 2.11 -10.76
CA PRO A 60 -11.12 0.81 -10.86
C PRO A 60 -9.71 0.98 -11.41
N VAL A 61 -8.74 0.35 -10.73
CA VAL A 61 -7.34 0.35 -11.14
C VAL A 61 -6.91 -1.10 -11.30
N GLY A 62 -6.34 -1.43 -12.44
CA GLY A 62 -5.83 -2.77 -12.71
C GLY A 62 -4.52 -2.69 -13.46
N GLY A 63 -3.75 -3.76 -13.36
CA GLY A 63 -2.49 -3.87 -14.07
C GLY A 63 -1.45 -4.62 -13.26
N VAL A 64 -0.23 -4.59 -13.75
CA VAL A 64 0.91 -5.27 -13.14
C VAL A 64 1.73 -4.26 -12.35
N ILE A 65 2.07 -4.62 -11.12
CA ILE A 65 2.99 -3.85 -10.29
C ILE A 65 4.26 -4.68 -10.03
N GLU A 66 5.34 -4.00 -9.73
CA GLU A 66 6.64 -4.62 -9.42
C GLU A 66 7.19 -4.03 -8.13
N LEU A 67 7.73 -4.90 -7.26
CA LEU A 67 8.47 -4.45 -6.09
C LEU A 67 9.82 -3.87 -6.52
N VAL A 68 10.06 -2.62 -6.17
CA VAL A 68 11.29 -1.90 -6.52
C VAL A 68 12.13 -1.55 -5.30
N GLU A 69 11.58 -1.68 -4.10
CA GLU A 69 12.31 -1.53 -2.85
C GLU A 69 11.86 -2.62 -1.89
N PHE A 70 12.81 -3.26 -1.25
CA PHE A 70 12.54 -4.34 -0.30
C PHE A 70 13.68 -4.37 0.71
N ASP A 71 13.57 -3.50 1.72
CA ASP A 71 14.54 -3.38 2.80
C ASP A 71 13.92 -3.92 4.07
N ARG A 72 14.38 -5.10 4.50
CA ARG A 72 13.76 -5.90 5.56
C ARG A 72 13.47 -5.08 6.82
N ALA A 73 12.20 -5.14 7.24
CA ALA A 73 11.66 -4.48 8.43
C ALA A 73 11.77 -2.94 8.38
N ARG A 74 12.00 -2.34 7.20
CA ARG A 74 12.14 -0.89 7.04
C ARG A 74 11.27 -0.34 5.93
N ASP A 75 11.51 -0.76 4.70
CA ASP A 75 10.87 -0.15 3.54
C ASP A 75 10.48 -1.18 2.50
N LEU A 76 9.29 -1.04 1.96
CA LEU A 76 8.81 -1.80 0.83
C LEU A 76 8.09 -0.83 -0.11
N ALA A 77 8.40 -0.88 -1.40
CA ALA A 77 7.76 -0.04 -2.39
C ALA A 77 7.50 -0.81 -3.69
N TRP A 78 6.44 -0.42 -4.36
CA TRP A 78 6.10 -0.96 -5.68
C TRP A 78 5.76 0.17 -6.64
N VAL A 79 5.88 -0.13 -7.94
CA VAL A 79 5.47 0.77 -9.01
C VAL A 79 4.64 -0.01 -10.02
N SER A 80 3.70 0.66 -10.67
CA SER A 80 2.97 0.06 -11.78
C SER A 80 3.88 -0.06 -13.01
N ILE A 81 3.78 -1.21 -13.68
CA ILE A 81 4.44 -1.44 -14.97
C ILE A 81 3.46 -1.25 -16.08
N THR A 82 2.21 -1.66 -15.87
CA THR A 82 1.12 -1.48 -16.83
C THR A 82 -0.08 -0.83 -16.13
N GLY A 83 -0.97 -0.24 -16.90
CA GLY A 83 -2.17 0.39 -16.38
C GLY A 83 -1.94 1.82 -15.90
N VAL A 84 -2.72 2.25 -14.90
CA VAL A 84 -2.62 3.59 -14.33
C VAL A 84 -1.30 3.75 -13.61
N SER A 85 -0.66 4.91 -13.77
CA SER A 85 0.59 5.22 -13.06
C SER A 85 0.34 5.27 -11.56
N LEU A 86 0.96 4.34 -10.85
CA LEU A 86 0.72 4.12 -9.43
C LEU A 86 2.04 3.73 -8.74
N ARG A 87 2.28 4.34 -7.58
CA ARG A 87 3.38 3.97 -6.68
C ARG A 87 2.85 3.83 -5.28
N GLY A 88 3.26 2.76 -4.60
CA GLY A 88 2.92 2.55 -3.21
C GLY A 88 4.17 2.30 -2.38
N ARG A 89 4.13 2.71 -1.11
CA ARG A 89 5.24 2.51 -0.19
C ARG A 89 4.75 2.30 1.22
N PHE A 90 5.31 1.28 1.87
CA PHE A 90 5.25 1.12 3.32
C PHE A 90 6.60 1.47 3.92
N ARG A 91 6.58 2.28 4.96
CA ARG A 91 7.76 2.63 5.74
C ARG A 91 7.54 2.27 7.19
N LEU A 92 8.46 1.49 7.75
CA LEU A 92 8.42 1.05 9.14
C LEU A 92 9.58 1.68 9.90
N ARG A 93 9.28 2.32 11.04
CA ARG A 93 10.30 2.91 11.91
C ARG A 93 9.97 2.59 13.36
N ASP A 94 10.98 2.51 14.20
CA ASP A 94 10.78 2.26 15.62
C ASP A 94 9.97 3.37 16.27
N ALA A 95 9.08 2.98 17.16
CA ALA A 95 8.30 3.88 18.00
C ALA A 95 8.55 3.52 19.48
N ARG A 96 7.96 4.29 20.39
CA ARG A 96 8.13 4.05 21.83
C ARG A 96 7.58 2.68 22.23
N ALA A 97 8.13 2.10 23.31
CA ALA A 97 7.68 0.85 23.92
C ALA A 97 7.69 -0.33 22.93
N ASP A 98 8.75 -0.41 22.10
CA ASP A 98 8.90 -1.46 21.08
C ASP A 98 7.78 -1.51 20.04
N GLY A 99 7.10 -0.37 19.88
CA GLY A 99 6.11 -0.21 18.84
C GLY A 99 6.73 0.14 17.48
N THR A 100 5.88 0.22 16.47
CA THR A 100 6.28 0.55 15.10
C THR A 100 5.42 1.68 14.56
N ARG A 101 6.07 2.70 14.02
CA ARG A 101 5.38 3.71 13.21
C ARG A 101 5.33 3.21 11.77
N VAL A 102 4.14 3.03 11.26
CA VAL A 102 3.91 2.60 9.88
C VAL A 102 3.39 3.78 9.08
N THR A 103 4.07 4.09 7.98
CA THR A 103 3.64 5.09 7.02
C THR A 103 3.25 4.38 5.74
N PHE A 104 2.05 4.63 5.25
CA PHE A 104 1.56 4.12 3.98
C PHE A 104 1.34 5.29 3.04
N ARG A 105 2.04 5.29 1.91
CA ARG A 105 1.97 6.32 0.88
C ARG A 105 1.49 5.73 -0.43
N LEU A 106 0.61 6.46 -1.10
CA LEU A 106 0.17 6.14 -2.44
C LEU A 106 0.32 7.37 -3.32
N ALA A 107 1.01 7.23 -4.45
CA ALA A 107 1.14 8.27 -5.46
C ALA A 107 0.54 7.74 -6.75
N TYR A 108 -0.30 8.54 -7.39
CA TYR A 108 -0.97 8.17 -8.62
C TYR A 108 -1.20 9.37 -9.51
N GLN A 109 -1.38 9.14 -10.81
CA GLN A 109 -1.71 10.16 -11.78
C GLN A 109 -3.12 9.91 -12.31
N THR A 110 -3.93 10.97 -12.27
CA THR A 110 -5.26 10.94 -12.85
C THR A 110 -5.21 11.63 -14.22
N PRO A 111 -5.67 10.98 -15.28
CA PRO A 111 -5.74 11.62 -16.59
C PRO A 111 -6.76 12.76 -16.57
N GLY A 112 -6.44 13.88 -17.23
CA GLY A 112 -7.36 15.02 -17.41
C GLY A 112 -6.72 16.37 -17.08
N GLY A 113 -7.33 17.44 -17.54
CA GLY A 113 -6.90 18.83 -17.31
C GLY A 113 -7.51 19.43 -16.05
N LEU A 114 -8.17 20.58 -16.16
CA LEU A 114 -8.79 21.28 -15.04
C LEU A 114 -9.85 20.44 -14.32
N LEU A 115 -10.62 19.63 -15.07
CA LEU A 115 -11.60 18.72 -14.49
C LEU A 115 -10.91 17.64 -13.67
N GLY A 116 -9.72 17.21 -14.09
CA GLY A 116 -8.92 16.24 -13.34
C GLY A 116 -8.52 16.76 -11.97
N LEU A 117 -8.23 18.05 -11.82
CA LEU A 117 -7.84 18.62 -10.53
C LEU A 117 -8.96 18.54 -9.50
N LEU A 118 -10.21 18.78 -9.89
CA LEU A 118 -11.36 18.66 -8.99
C LEU A 118 -11.61 17.19 -8.59
N VAL A 119 -11.52 16.30 -9.55
CA VAL A 119 -11.68 14.86 -9.31
C VAL A 119 -10.57 14.37 -8.40
N ASP A 120 -9.31 14.80 -8.63
CA ASP A 120 -8.18 14.45 -7.80
C ASP A 120 -8.36 14.89 -6.34
N HIS A 121 -8.89 16.09 -6.13
CA HIS A 121 -9.08 16.60 -4.78
C HIS A 121 -10.12 15.79 -3.99
N ILE A 122 -11.22 15.41 -4.64
CA ILE A 122 -12.24 14.56 -4.04
C ILE A 122 -11.69 13.14 -3.80
N ALA A 123 -11.02 12.59 -4.81
CA ALA A 123 -10.42 11.26 -4.72
C ALA A 123 -9.36 11.20 -3.62
N ALA A 124 -8.56 12.24 -3.44
CA ALA A 124 -7.53 12.27 -2.40
C ALA A 124 -8.10 12.09 -1.00
N ARG A 125 -9.26 12.69 -0.71
CA ARG A 125 -9.93 12.50 0.59
C ARG A 125 -10.38 11.06 0.79
N GLN A 126 -10.96 10.46 -0.23
CA GLN A 126 -11.42 9.08 -0.19
C GLN A 126 -10.24 8.11 -0.09
N VAL A 127 -9.21 8.33 -0.88
CA VAL A 127 -7.97 7.54 -0.81
C VAL A 127 -7.34 7.64 0.58
N GLY A 128 -7.28 8.84 1.14
CA GLY A 128 -6.75 9.04 2.50
C GLY A 128 -7.52 8.23 3.55
N ARG A 129 -8.84 8.16 3.45
CA ARG A 129 -9.65 7.33 4.35
C ARG A 129 -9.36 5.84 4.14
N GLU A 130 -9.17 5.42 2.90
CA GLU A 130 -8.85 4.02 2.59
C GLU A 130 -7.46 3.63 3.11
N LEU A 131 -6.46 4.52 2.99
CA LEU A 131 -5.14 4.28 3.56
C LEU A 131 -5.19 4.22 5.09
N ALA A 132 -5.93 5.13 5.72
CA ALA A 132 -6.11 5.11 7.17
C ALA A 132 -6.80 3.83 7.62
N GLN A 133 -7.81 3.39 6.89
CA GLN A 133 -8.52 2.13 7.19
C GLN A 133 -7.60 0.93 7.01
N SER A 134 -6.76 0.93 5.97
CA SER A 134 -5.76 -0.12 5.76
C SER A 134 -4.82 -0.23 6.96
N LEU A 135 -4.34 0.90 7.46
CA LEU A 135 -3.44 0.91 8.63
C LEU A 135 -4.15 0.44 9.90
N THR A 136 -5.40 0.84 10.10
CA THR A 136 -6.21 0.35 11.23
C THR A 136 -6.42 -1.15 11.16
N ASN A 137 -6.71 -1.66 9.97
CA ASN A 137 -6.88 -3.10 9.74
C ASN A 137 -5.57 -3.85 9.96
N LEU A 138 -4.46 -3.30 9.48
CA LEU A 138 -3.13 -3.86 9.68
C LEU A 138 -2.82 -3.97 11.17
N ARG A 139 -3.11 -2.92 11.94
CA ARG A 139 -2.93 -2.93 13.38
C ARG A 139 -3.72 -4.07 14.03
N GLY A 140 -4.96 -4.28 13.60
CA GLY A 140 -5.79 -5.37 14.11
C GLY A 140 -5.25 -6.77 13.81
N LEU A 141 -4.47 -6.92 12.72
CA LEU A 141 -3.85 -8.19 12.37
C LEU A 141 -2.62 -8.51 13.21
N VAL A 142 -1.87 -7.49 13.66
CA VAL A 142 -0.54 -7.69 14.26
C VAL A 142 -0.50 -7.42 15.75
N GLU A 143 -1.39 -6.61 16.30
CA GLU A 143 -1.44 -6.39 17.75
C GLU A 143 -2.06 -7.59 18.47
N PRO A 144 -1.48 -7.98 19.61
CA PRO A 144 -2.03 -9.06 20.42
C PRO A 144 -3.38 -8.70 21.06
#